data_7532a4c5fd17991350cfb3bd69b08e09
#
_entry.id   7532a4c5fd17991350cfb3bd69b08e09
#
_cell.length_a   1.000
_cell.length_b   1.000
_cell.length_c   1.000
_cell.angle_alpha   90.00
_cell.angle_beta   90.00
_cell.angle_gamma   90.00
#
_symmetry.space_group_name_H-M   'P 1'
#
loop_
_entity.id
_entity.type
_entity.pdbx_description
1 polymer ?
#
loop_
_entity_poly.entity_id
_entity_poly.type
_entity_poly.pdbx_seq_one_letter_code
_entity_poly.pdbx_strand_id
1 'polypeptide(L)'
;RNMHNVKVLKNHPCIIMWSLGNEAGYGKNFEDAYDWVKAYDSSRPVQYEMACSTGKHDETRPVESYELAGLKAGKTDIFCPMYADYDSCRAYLEKDYCDKPLLQQEYAHAMGNSMGGFKQYWDLVRQYPQYQGGFIWDFVDQGLRDKSKITGNQIYAYGGDYGRFPMSDENFNNNGLVSPDRRPNPHAYEVKYFHQNIWSKLENKVKGTVSVFNENFFVPLNNVNLVYSIEVEGKSMANGLINLGKYNILPQTSKTIAIPGYAKIVADKKYRAKEKTLTLSYKLNSDSLLLSKDEEIAHQQFVISDYKFPVLNSTETAKVKAVDHAKYLVLSANGVDVTISKATGLVSYLDVDKTPMLVRGFDLTPDFWRACTDNDFGSHMPTLSAAWNKPSMELKNFTRKENGSVVAELYLKETESTLTLTYTLNNNGELTVEQDLKVNPDAENKPNLLRYGMELQMPKEFDRVEFYGKGPNENYADRNNSDRLGIFTQLVKDQYYPYVRPQESGNKTQVRYWKVLTKDNKGLEFFSNEPMECSSLNYLTSDLYRGPVKNQEHSGDLVPRDFTSVHISQRQMGLGCIDTWGSLPIEKYMLPYQDYAFKFVIRPVR
;
A
#
# COMPACT_ATOMS: atom_id res chain seq x y z
N ARG A 1 26.99 20.15 -25.33
CA ARG A 1 26.82 18.92 -24.49
C ARG A 1 26.24 17.80 -25.33
N ASN A 2 25.06 17.93 -25.96
CA ASN A 2 24.37 16.87 -26.72
C ASN A 2 25.27 16.27 -27.81
N MET A 3 25.94 17.10 -28.63
CA MET A 3 26.92 16.66 -29.63
C MET A 3 28.02 15.78 -29.04
N HIS A 4 28.55 16.16 -27.88
CA HIS A 4 29.60 15.39 -27.20
C HIS A 4 29.07 14.04 -26.72
N ASN A 5 27.92 14.02 -26.03
CA ASN A 5 27.31 12.79 -25.54
C ASN A 5 27.06 11.79 -26.68
N VAL A 6 26.41 12.23 -27.75
CA VAL A 6 26.13 11.36 -28.89
C VAL A 6 27.39 10.81 -29.52
N LYS A 7 28.43 11.64 -29.74
CA LYS A 7 29.70 11.20 -30.33
C LYS A 7 30.40 10.16 -29.47
N VAL A 8 30.41 10.34 -28.14
CA VAL A 8 31.09 9.43 -27.22
C VAL A 8 30.31 8.14 -27.02
N LEU A 9 28.97 8.21 -26.92
CA LEU A 9 28.13 7.11 -26.45
C LEU A 9 27.43 6.33 -27.58
N LYS A 10 27.47 6.79 -28.83
CA LYS A 10 26.72 6.20 -29.96
C LYS A 10 26.95 4.70 -30.18
N ASN A 11 28.11 4.19 -29.77
CA ASN A 11 28.45 2.79 -29.97
C ASN A 11 27.93 1.86 -28.85
N HIS A 12 27.24 2.38 -27.85
CA HIS A 12 26.59 1.57 -26.83
C HIS A 12 25.22 1.07 -27.33
N PRO A 13 25.04 -0.25 -27.55
CA PRO A 13 23.82 -0.79 -28.12
C PRO A 13 22.61 -0.70 -27.16
N CYS A 14 22.85 -0.49 -25.87
CA CYS A 14 21.79 -0.29 -24.87
C CYS A 14 21.11 1.10 -24.98
N ILE A 15 21.70 2.05 -25.68
CA ILE A 15 21.09 3.36 -25.92
C ILE A 15 20.10 3.20 -27.07
N ILE A 16 18.81 3.29 -26.77
CA ILE A 16 17.73 3.14 -27.74
C ILE A 16 17.14 4.48 -28.18
N MET A 17 17.40 5.56 -27.43
CA MET A 17 16.96 6.93 -27.74
C MET A 17 17.89 7.95 -27.11
N TRP A 18 17.82 9.20 -27.60
CA TRP A 18 18.54 10.34 -27.07
C TRP A 18 17.60 11.32 -26.39
N SER A 19 17.94 11.79 -25.19
CA SER A 19 17.29 12.91 -24.52
C SER A 19 18.15 14.16 -24.62
N LEU A 20 17.55 15.30 -24.98
CA LEU A 20 18.29 16.54 -25.14
C LEU A 20 18.59 17.26 -23.82
N GLY A 21 17.85 16.97 -22.76
CA GLY A 21 18.03 17.60 -21.45
C GLY A 21 16.92 17.25 -20.47
N ASN A 22 16.85 18.00 -19.38
CA ASN A 22 15.85 17.89 -18.34
C ASN A 22 15.51 19.29 -17.82
N GLU A 23 14.22 19.69 -17.86
CA GLU A 23 13.65 20.89 -17.24
C GLU A 23 14.41 22.20 -17.52
N ALA A 24 14.94 22.35 -18.72
CA ALA A 24 15.82 23.47 -19.06
C ALA A 24 15.14 24.51 -19.99
N GLY A 25 13.81 24.51 -20.06
CA GLY A 25 13.04 25.36 -20.98
C GLY A 25 13.13 24.88 -22.43
N TYR A 26 12.40 25.52 -23.34
CA TYR A 26 12.42 25.18 -24.76
C TYR A 26 12.75 26.41 -25.62
N GLY A 27 13.50 26.20 -26.69
CA GLY A 27 13.87 27.24 -27.64
C GLY A 27 14.85 26.76 -28.69
N LYS A 28 15.36 27.72 -29.49
CA LYS A 28 16.20 27.45 -30.66
C LYS A 28 17.39 26.53 -30.40
N ASN A 29 18.02 26.62 -29.24
CA ASN A 29 19.18 25.75 -28.91
C ASN A 29 18.81 24.27 -28.86
N PHE A 30 17.59 23.94 -28.37
CA PHE A 30 17.08 22.58 -28.35
C PHE A 30 16.66 22.11 -29.74
N GLU A 31 16.09 22.99 -30.57
CA GLU A 31 15.77 22.69 -31.96
C GLU A 31 17.03 22.41 -32.79
N ASP A 32 18.05 23.25 -32.63
CA ASP A 32 19.35 23.06 -33.29
C ASP A 32 20.04 21.76 -32.80
N ALA A 33 19.90 21.43 -31.51
CA ALA A 33 20.42 20.19 -30.94
C ALA A 33 19.70 18.97 -31.53
N TYR A 34 18.35 19.03 -31.62
CA TYR A 34 17.55 18.00 -32.26
C TYR A 34 17.98 17.76 -33.72
N ASP A 35 18.04 18.84 -34.50
CA ASP A 35 18.41 18.75 -35.91
C ASP A 35 19.81 18.13 -36.08
N TRP A 36 20.75 18.55 -35.24
CA TRP A 36 22.11 18.02 -35.29
C TRP A 36 22.15 16.52 -34.92
N VAL A 37 21.43 16.10 -33.84
CA VAL A 37 21.42 14.70 -33.43
C VAL A 37 20.78 13.83 -34.52
N LYS A 38 19.67 14.26 -35.10
CA LYS A 38 18.99 13.53 -36.18
C LYS A 38 19.82 13.42 -37.44
N ALA A 39 20.60 14.47 -37.78
CA ALA A 39 21.52 14.45 -38.90
C ALA A 39 22.71 13.51 -38.65
N TYR A 40 23.17 13.40 -37.39
CA TYR A 40 24.34 12.60 -37.04
C TYR A 40 23.99 11.13 -36.75
N ASP A 41 22.87 10.86 -36.09
CA ASP A 41 22.33 9.54 -35.74
C ASP A 41 20.83 9.45 -36.05
N SER A 42 20.52 9.14 -37.28
CA SER A 42 19.13 8.97 -37.74
C SER A 42 18.47 7.66 -37.27
N SER A 43 19.26 6.75 -36.68
CA SER A 43 18.82 5.42 -36.29
C SER A 43 18.02 5.40 -34.98
N ARG A 44 18.16 6.43 -34.14
CA ARG A 44 17.52 6.52 -32.83
C ARG A 44 16.56 7.69 -32.75
N PRO A 45 15.41 7.54 -32.06
CA PRO A 45 14.55 8.66 -31.75
C PRO A 45 15.22 9.63 -30.79
N VAL A 46 14.79 10.88 -30.86
CA VAL A 46 15.24 11.98 -30.01
C VAL A 46 14.03 12.54 -29.28
N GLN A 47 14.12 12.68 -27.97
CA GLN A 47 13.06 13.23 -27.13
C GLN A 47 13.54 14.43 -26.29
N TYR A 48 12.60 15.28 -25.92
CA TYR A 48 12.75 16.34 -24.93
C TYR A 48 11.37 16.73 -24.39
N GLU A 49 11.18 16.72 -23.08
CA GLU A 49 9.86 16.92 -22.44
C GLU A 49 9.28 18.31 -22.71
N MET A 50 10.14 19.34 -22.66
CA MET A 50 9.71 20.72 -22.90
C MET A 50 9.34 20.99 -24.37
N ALA A 51 9.71 20.11 -25.30
CA ALA A 51 9.22 20.16 -26.67
C ALA A 51 7.77 19.69 -26.80
N CYS A 52 7.25 19.02 -25.79
CA CYS A 52 5.84 18.58 -25.71
C CYS A 52 4.93 19.65 -25.07
N SER A 53 5.49 20.72 -24.50
CA SER A 53 4.79 21.84 -23.87
C SER A 53 4.86 23.10 -24.73
N THR A 54 3.95 24.05 -24.51
CA THR A 54 3.91 25.34 -25.25
C THR A 54 4.95 26.35 -24.84
N GLY A 55 5.99 25.97 -24.10
CA GLY A 55 7.03 26.88 -23.62
C GLY A 55 6.59 27.79 -22.47
N LYS A 56 5.40 27.56 -21.89
CA LYS A 56 5.02 28.13 -20.60
C LYS A 56 4.96 27.00 -19.60
N HIS A 57 6.00 26.91 -18.82
CA HIS A 57 6.06 26.00 -17.67
C HIS A 57 4.98 26.44 -16.67
N ASP A 58 3.88 25.74 -16.65
CA ASP A 58 2.86 25.86 -15.61
C ASP A 58 2.59 24.46 -15.10
N GLU A 59 3.30 24.06 -14.05
CA GLU A 59 3.20 22.77 -13.39
C GLU A 59 1.81 22.48 -12.83
N THR A 60 0.93 23.49 -12.81
CA THR A 60 -0.40 23.40 -12.21
C THR A 60 -1.52 23.15 -13.23
N ARG A 61 -1.21 23.06 -14.53
CA ARG A 61 -2.24 22.90 -15.57
C ARG A 61 -2.49 21.45 -15.94
N PRO A 62 -3.77 21.05 -16.02
CA PRO A 62 -4.17 19.75 -16.59
C PRO A 62 -3.64 19.58 -18.03
N VAL A 63 -3.41 18.36 -18.45
CA VAL A 63 -2.91 17.99 -19.80
C VAL A 63 -3.77 18.55 -20.94
N GLU A 64 -5.00 18.93 -20.71
CA GLU A 64 -5.80 19.72 -21.66
C GLU A 64 -5.09 20.95 -22.21
N SER A 65 -4.16 21.55 -21.43
CA SER A 65 -3.34 22.67 -21.90
C SER A 65 -2.10 22.27 -22.70
N TYR A 66 -1.65 21.02 -22.62
CA TYR A 66 -0.60 20.45 -23.48
C TYR A 66 -1.13 20.07 -24.87
N GLU A 67 -2.44 19.92 -24.98
CA GLU A 67 -3.10 19.37 -26.15
C GLU A 67 -2.96 20.19 -27.42
N LEU A 68 -3.09 21.48 -27.32
CA LEU A 68 -3.24 22.34 -28.49
C LEU A 68 -1.93 22.90 -29.02
N ALA A 69 -0.88 22.86 -28.23
CA ALA A 69 0.30 23.63 -28.56
C ALA A 69 1.58 22.80 -28.70
N GLY A 70 1.72 21.69 -27.96
CA GLY A 70 2.94 20.89 -27.97
C GLY A 70 3.11 20.03 -29.21
N LEU A 71 2.03 19.47 -29.73
CA LEU A 71 2.08 18.55 -30.87
C LEU A 71 2.49 19.20 -32.20
N LYS A 72 2.36 20.51 -32.37
CA LYS A 72 2.70 21.24 -33.60
C LYS A 72 3.94 22.12 -33.51
N ALA A 73 4.48 22.37 -32.31
CA ALA A 73 5.49 23.42 -32.11
C ALA A 73 6.90 22.90 -31.76
N GLY A 74 7.03 21.76 -31.11
CA GLY A 74 8.31 21.27 -30.62
C GLY A 74 8.93 20.15 -31.46
N LYS A 75 10.27 20.13 -31.54
CA LYS A 75 11.04 19.09 -32.22
C LYS A 75 11.31 17.93 -31.24
N THR A 76 10.49 16.89 -31.30
CA THR A 76 10.63 15.63 -30.58
C THR A 76 10.02 14.49 -31.38
N ASP A 77 10.61 13.30 -31.32
CA ASP A 77 10.05 12.09 -31.92
C ASP A 77 9.05 11.38 -31.00
N ILE A 78 9.05 11.70 -29.72
CA ILE A 78 8.27 11.04 -28.69
C ILE A 78 7.47 12.10 -27.91
N PHE A 79 6.21 11.83 -27.58
CA PHE A 79 5.46 12.60 -26.59
C PHE A 79 5.88 12.14 -25.21
N CYS A 80 6.59 12.99 -24.47
CA CYS A 80 7.30 12.62 -23.25
C CYS A 80 7.02 13.57 -22.07
N PRO A 81 5.75 13.62 -21.59
CA PRO A 81 5.41 14.46 -20.43
C PRO A 81 6.07 13.94 -19.16
N MET A 82 6.11 14.78 -18.12
CA MET A 82 6.46 14.42 -16.76
C MET A 82 5.20 14.37 -15.90
N TYR A 83 5.09 13.35 -15.04
CA TYR A 83 4.03 13.20 -14.02
C TYR A 83 2.60 13.39 -14.54
N ALA A 84 2.36 13.05 -15.81
CA ALA A 84 1.00 13.05 -16.35
C ALA A 84 0.15 12.00 -15.62
N ASP A 85 -1.04 12.39 -15.19
CA ASP A 85 -1.97 11.49 -14.54
C ASP A 85 -2.57 10.46 -15.52
N TYR A 86 -3.32 9.49 -14.99
CA TYR A 86 -3.86 8.37 -15.77
C TYR A 86 -4.87 8.82 -16.83
N ASP A 87 -5.71 9.81 -16.50
CA ASP A 87 -6.75 10.31 -17.40
C ASP A 87 -6.14 11.16 -18.51
N SER A 88 -5.13 11.91 -18.19
CA SER A 88 -4.31 12.68 -19.12
C SER A 88 -3.60 11.78 -20.13
N CYS A 89 -2.96 10.70 -19.63
CA CYS A 89 -2.35 9.70 -20.51
C CYS A 89 -3.39 9.06 -21.44
N ARG A 90 -4.55 8.67 -20.89
CA ARG A 90 -5.65 8.08 -21.67
C ARG A 90 -6.17 9.05 -22.72
N ALA A 91 -6.42 10.30 -22.34
CA ALA A 91 -6.92 11.33 -23.24
C ALA A 91 -5.99 11.54 -24.43
N TYR A 92 -4.66 11.53 -24.22
CA TYR A 92 -3.70 11.59 -25.34
C TYR A 92 -3.80 10.35 -26.24
N LEU A 93 -3.87 9.15 -25.67
CA LEU A 93 -3.86 7.88 -26.39
C LEU A 93 -5.14 7.61 -27.20
N GLU A 94 -6.26 8.17 -26.77
CA GLU A 94 -7.58 7.99 -27.41
C GLU A 94 -7.86 9.02 -28.53
N LYS A 95 -6.94 9.95 -28.82
CA LYS A 95 -7.11 10.96 -29.85
C LYS A 95 -6.78 10.43 -31.23
N ASP A 96 -7.57 10.83 -32.22
CA ASP A 96 -7.35 10.50 -33.64
C ASP A 96 -6.00 10.99 -34.21
N TYR A 97 -5.35 11.91 -33.51
CA TYR A 97 -4.07 12.50 -33.93
C TYR A 97 -2.90 12.14 -33.00
N CYS A 98 -2.98 11.05 -32.27
CA CYS A 98 -1.85 10.49 -31.51
C CYS A 98 -0.82 9.96 -32.52
N ASP A 99 0.09 10.83 -33.00
CA ASP A 99 1.07 10.54 -34.04
C ASP A 99 2.44 10.12 -33.48
N LYS A 100 2.63 10.23 -32.16
CA LYS A 100 3.88 9.88 -31.47
C LYS A 100 3.65 8.88 -30.35
N PRO A 101 4.60 7.98 -30.11
CA PRO A 101 4.51 7.14 -28.91
C PRO A 101 4.56 8.01 -27.65
N LEU A 102 3.78 7.63 -26.63
CA LEU A 102 3.80 8.21 -25.30
C LEU A 102 4.88 7.48 -24.46
N LEU A 103 5.80 8.23 -23.88
CA LEU A 103 6.77 7.73 -22.90
C LEU A 103 6.97 8.82 -21.85
N GLN A 104 6.53 8.63 -20.62
CA GLN A 104 6.73 9.63 -19.59
C GLN A 104 8.21 9.74 -19.24
N GLN A 105 8.79 10.94 -19.36
CA GLN A 105 10.19 11.19 -19.01
C GLN A 105 10.44 10.99 -17.51
N GLU A 106 9.45 11.37 -16.70
CA GLU A 106 9.38 11.04 -15.29
C GLU A 106 7.94 10.70 -14.92
N TYR A 107 7.75 9.70 -14.06
CA TYR A 107 6.45 9.33 -13.53
C TYR A 107 6.60 8.54 -12.23
N ALA A 108 5.49 8.35 -11.52
CA ALA A 108 5.40 7.50 -10.34
C ALA A 108 6.49 7.82 -9.31
N HIS A 109 6.44 9.04 -8.78
CA HIS A 109 7.41 9.55 -7.82
C HIS A 109 7.48 8.67 -6.57
N ALA A 110 8.67 8.10 -6.30
CA ALA A 110 8.85 7.00 -5.34
C ALA A 110 9.33 7.46 -3.95
N MET A 111 8.98 8.67 -3.55
CA MET A 111 9.41 9.26 -2.28
C MET A 111 8.73 8.61 -1.08
N GLY A 112 9.53 8.05 -0.16
CA GLY A 112 9.04 7.44 1.08
C GLY A 112 8.04 6.30 0.84
N ASN A 113 6.99 6.23 1.65
CA ASN A 113 5.91 5.26 1.50
C ASN A 113 4.91 5.72 0.43
N SER A 114 5.11 5.30 -0.80
CA SER A 114 4.48 5.84 -2.00
C SER A 114 4.15 4.77 -3.04
N MET A 115 3.91 5.19 -4.29
CA MET A 115 3.64 4.36 -5.46
C MET A 115 2.35 3.54 -5.38
N GLY A 116 1.35 4.06 -4.67
CA GLY A 116 -0.02 3.59 -4.78
C GLY A 116 -0.62 3.95 -6.15
N GLY A 117 -1.33 3.01 -6.78
CA GLY A 117 -1.91 3.26 -8.09
C GLY A 117 -0.98 3.01 -9.29
N PHE A 118 0.19 2.43 -9.09
CA PHE A 118 1.12 2.07 -10.18
C PHE A 118 0.49 1.13 -11.22
N LYS A 119 -0.44 0.29 -10.78
CA LYS A 119 -1.27 -0.56 -11.63
C LYS A 119 -1.95 0.19 -12.77
N GLN A 120 -2.48 1.38 -12.51
CA GLN A 120 -3.25 2.14 -13.50
C GLN A 120 -2.41 2.57 -14.70
N TYR A 121 -1.16 2.96 -14.47
CA TYR A 121 -0.22 3.22 -15.57
C TYR A 121 0.04 1.97 -16.40
N TRP A 122 0.28 0.83 -15.75
CA TRP A 122 0.61 -0.40 -16.46
C TRP A 122 -0.58 -1.08 -17.11
N ASP A 123 -1.79 -0.85 -16.63
CA ASP A 123 -3.00 -1.20 -17.35
C ASP A 123 -3.10 -0.45 -18.70
N LEU A 124 -2.80 0.87 -18.70
CA LEU A 124 -2.78 1.68 -19.93
C LEU A 124 -1.63 1.27 -20.86
N VAL A 125 -0.43 1.02 -20.35
CA VAL A 125 0.71 0.53 -21.14
C VAL A 125 0.38 -0.76 -21.89
N ARG A 126 -0.37 -1.68 -21.26
CA ARG A 126 -0.78 -2.94 -21.89
C ARG A 126 -2.01 -2.81 -22.80
N GLN A 127 -2.82 -1.80 -22.56
CA GLN A 127 -4.02 -1.54 -23.37
C GLN A 127 -3.69 -0.81 -24.67
N TYR A 128 -2.78 0.14 -24.64
CA TYR A 128 -2.45 1.02 -25.76
C TYR A 128 -1.00 0.79 -26.24
N PRO A 129 -0.80 0.21 -27.44
CA PRO A 129 0.55 -0.03 -27.98
C PRO A 129 1.40 1.22 -28.14
N GLN A 130 0.78 2.41 -28.24
CA GLN A 130 1.48 3.70 -28.32
C GLN A 130 2.08 4.12 -26.97
N TYR A 131 1.60 3.58 -25.83
CA TYR A 131 2.15 3.89 -24.52
C TYR A 131 3.32 2.96 -24.20
N GLN A 132 4.53 3.50 -24.25
CA GLN A 132 5.76 2.74 -24.11
C GLN A 132 6.28 2.69 -22.65
N GLY A 133 5.54 3.23 -21.69
CA GLY A 133 5.91 3.28 -20.28
C GLY A 133 6.48 4.62 -19.84
N GLY A 134 7.46 4.61 -18.96
CA GLY A 134 8.09 5.82 -18.43
C GLY A 134 9.29 5.49 -17.54
N PHE A 135 9.98 6.53 -17.08
CA PHE A 135 11.08 6.43 -16.14
C PHE A 135 10.62 6.84 -14.75
N ILE A 136 10.66 5.90 -13.80
CA ILE A 136 10.30 6.15 -12.41
C ILE A 136 11.31 7.12 -11.80
N TRP A 137 10.87 8.19 -11.15
CA TRP A 137 11.75 9.05 -10.37
C TRP A 137 11.73 8.64 -8.89
N ASP A 138 12.83 8.02 -8.30
CA ASP A 138 13.95 7.58 -9.11
C ASP A 138 14.38 6.15 -8.66
N PHE A 139 15.62 5.74 -8.90
CA PHE A 139 16.05 4.37 -8.62
C PHE A 139 16.58 4.19 -7.19
N VAL A 140 17.38 5.14 -6.67
CA VAL A 140 18.07 5.02 -5.39
C VAL A 140 17.84 6.22 -4.51
N ASP A 141 17.39 6.02 -3.28
CA ASP A 141 17.42 7.06 -2.26
C ASP A 141 18.84 7.63 -2.13
N GLN A 142 18.99 8.96 -2.24
CA GLN A 142 20.30 9.61 -2.29
C GLN A 142 20.79 10.08 -0.91
N GLY A 143 20.25 9.50 0.17
CA GLY A 143 20.69 9.76 1.54
C GLY A 143 22.10 9.25 1.82
N LEU A 144 22.83 9.94 2.68
CA LEU A 144 24.19 9.60 3.06
C LEU A 144 24.19 8.83 4.40
N ARG A 145 24.95 7.73 4.45
CA ARG A 145 25.05 6.94 5.68
C ARG A 145 25.72 7.74 6.80
N ASP A 146 25.03 7.85 7.93
CA ASP A 146 25.52 8.52 9.15
C ASP A 146 24.93 7.81 10.40
N LYS A 147 25.17 8.35 11.55
CA LYS A 147 24.67 7.85 12.85
C LYS A 147 23.76 8.86 13.52
N SER A 148 22.64 8.37 14.04
CA SER A 148 21.78 9.14 14.92
C SER A 148 22.54 9.68 16.13
N LYS A 149 22.37 10.95 16.42
CA LYS A 149 22.89 11.59 17.65
C LYS A 149 22.05 11.24 18.88
N ILE A 150 20.86 10.67 18.67
CA ILE A 150 19.91 10.30 19.74
C ILE A 150 20.14 8.86 20.19
N THR A 151 20.16 7.93 19.21
CA THR A 151 20.19 6.48 19.49
C THR A 151 21.54 5.83 19.20
N GLY A 152 22.39 6.47 18.38
CA GLY A 152 23.61 5.86 17.83
C GLY A 152 23.35 4.89 16.67
N ASN A 153 22.09 4.63 16.31
CA ASN A 153 21.72 3.77 15.17
C ASN A 153 22.09 4.40 13.84
N GLN A 154 22.17 3.58 12.80
CA GLN A 154 22.35 4.07 11.44
C GLN A 154 21.17 4.93 11.01
N ILE A 155 21.47 6.06 10.40
CA ILE A 155 20.54 6.92 9.66
C ILE A 155 21.04 7.10 8.23
N TYR A 156 20.16 7.68 7.40
CA TYR A 156 20.54 8.23 6.10
C TYR A 156 20.29 9.73 6.16
N ALA A 157 21.37 10.49 6.24
CA ALA A 157 21.34 11.94 6.29
C ALA A 157 20.89 12.54 4.96
N TYR A 158 20.13 13.60 5.03
CA TYR A 158 19.57 14.30 3.87
C TYR A 158 19.66 15.82 4.05
N GLY A 159 19.04 16.59 3.18
CA GLY A 159 19.09 18.05 3.21
C GLY A 159 18.77 18.62 4.59
N GLY A 160 19.64 19.46 5.13
CA GLY A 160 19.51 20.06 6.46
C GLY A 160 20.41 19.43 7.54
N ASP A 161 20.85 18.16 7.40
CA ASP A 161 21.68 17.48 8.40
C ASP A 161 23.08 18.08 8.55
N TYR A 162 23.63 18.61 7.47
CA TYR A 162 24.96 19.23 7.44
C TYR A 162 24.92 20.76 7.44
N GLY A 163 23.79 21.32 7.87
CA GLY A 163 23.56 22.76 7.94
C GLY A 163 22.48 23.25 6.99
N ARG A 164 21.86 24.37 7.35
CA ARG A 164 20.75 24.95 6.58
C ARG A 164 21.19 25.97 5.53
N PHE A 165 22.44 26.11 5.30
CA PHE A 165 22.98 27.03 4.30
C PHE A 165 23.87 26.28 3.31
N PRO A 166 23.61 26.37 2.00
CA PRO A 166 22.46 27.02 1.36
C PRO A 166 21.11 26.38 1.73
N MET A 167 19.98 26.92 1.26
CA MET A 167 18.65 26.39 1.51
C MET A 167 18.55 24.90 1.12
N SER A 168 17.69 24.17 1.80
CA SER A 168 17.54 22.73 1.69
C SER A 168 16.10 22.36 1.37
N ASP A 169 15.90 21.37 0.51
CA ASP A 169 14.63 20.70 0.22
C ASP A 169 14.38 19.47 1.12
N GLU A 170 15.05 19.44 2.28
CA GLU A 170 14.90 18.34 3.25
C GLU A 170 15.17 16.95 2.62
N ASN A 171 14.22 16.01 2.79
CA ASN A 171 14.35 14.65 2.28
C ASN A 171 13.94 14.47 0.80
N PHE A 172 13.80 15.55 0.02
CA PHE A 172 13.37 15.48 -1.38
C PHE A 172 14.38 14.78 -2.32
N ASN A 173 15.56 14.44 -1.85
CA ASN A 173 16.54 13.60 -2.55
C ASN A 173 16.39 12.10 -2.25
N ASN A 174 15.35 11.68 -1.52
CA ASN A 174 15.10 10.27 -1.17
C ASN A 174 13.82 9.78 -1.86
N ASN A 175 13.93 9.55 -3.15
CA ASN A 175 12.84 9.18 -4.05
C ASN A 175 13.03 7.78 -4.63
N GLY A 176 13.85 6.95 -4.00
CA GLY A 176 14.33 5.71 -4.58
C GLY A 176 13.37 4.52 -4.51
N LEU A 177 13.37 3.71 -5.55
CA LEU A 177 12.84 2.34 -5.50
C LEU A 177 13.62 1.47 -4.51
N VAL A 178 14.87 1.81 -4.27
CA VAL A 178 15.73 1.13 -3.30
C VAL A 178 16.33 2.14 -2.32
N SER A 179 16.58 1.68 -1.10
CA SER A 179 17.23 2.47 -0.06
C SER A 179 18.66 2.88 -0.47
N PRO A 180 19.31 3.81 0.25
CA PRO A 180 20.69 4.17 -0.01
C PRO A 180 21.65 2.96 -0.01
N ASP A 181 21.35 1.92 0.76
CA ASP A 181 22.12 0.64 0.80
C ASP A 181 21.66 -0.38 -0.26
N ARG A 182 20.86 0.01 -1.25
CA ARG A 182 20.35 -0.83 -2.34
C ARG A 182 19.40 -1.95 -1.89
N ARG A 183 18.78 -1.85 -0.72
CA ARG A 183 17.70 -2.75 -0.33
C ARG A 183 16.39 -2.28 -0.99
N PRO A 184 15.61 -3.20 -1.58
CA PRO A 184 14.32 -2.83 -2.14
C PRO A 184 13.42 -2.17 -1.10
N ASN A 185 12.87 -1.00 -1.42
CA ASN A 185 11.76 -0.42 -0.66
C ASN A 185 10.48 -1.20 -0.95
N PRO A 186 9.45 -1.18 -0.09
CA PRO A 186 8.23 -1.98 -0.28
C PRO A 186 7.57 -1.79 -1.65
N HIS A 187 7.58 -0.58 -2.19
CA HIS A 187 7.03 -0.28 -3.52
C HIS A 187 7.85 -0.87 -4.68
N ALA A 188 9.12 -1.22 -4.48
CA ALA A 188 9.90 -1.90 -5.51
C ALA A 188 9.34 -3.27 -5.89
N TYR A 189 8.66 -3.96 -4.94
CA TYR A 189 7.99 -5.23 -5.23
C TYR A 189 6.78 -5.06 -6.14
N GLU A 190 6.03 -3.95 -5.98
CA GLU A 190 4.92 -3.60 -6.86
C GLU A 190 5.42 -3.30 -8.29
N VAL A 191 6.55 -2.58 -8.42
CA VAL A 191 7.22 -2.36 -9.71
C VAL A 191 7.66 -3.69 -10.33
N LYS A 192 8.34 -4.57 -9.56
CA LYS A 192 8.72 -5.90 -10.03
C LYS A 192 7.53 -6.69 -10.55
N TYR A 193 6.39 -6.61 -9.86
CA TYR A 193 5.16 -7.30 -10.28
C TYR A 193 4.64 -6.78 -11.62
N PHE A 194 4.55 -5.47 -11.82
CA PHE A 194 4.04 -4.92 -13.08
C PHE A 194 5.05 -4.97 -14.23
N HIS A 195 6.36 -5.02 -13.94
CA HIS A 195 7.42 -5.17 -14.92
C HIS A 195 7.72 -6.63 -15.29
N GLN A 196 7.03 -7.61 -14.69
CA GLN A 196 7.21 -9.01 -15.07
C GLN A 196 6.75 -9.26 -16.51
N ASN A 197 7.43 -10.19 -17.18
CA ASN A 197 7.19 -10.52 -18.59
C ASN A 197 6.47 -11.86 -18.79
N ILE A 198 5.86 -12.42 -17.74
CA ILE A 198 5.06 -13.64 -17.81
C ILE A 198 3.74 -13.38 -17.10
N TRP A 199 2.66 -13.56 -17.85
CA TRP A 199 1.31 -13.34 -17.36
C TRP A 199 0.46 -14.58 -17.54
N SER A 200 -0.49 -14.76 -16.65
CA SER A 200 -1.41 -15.90 -16.69
C SER A 200 -2.85 -15.45 -16.63
N LYS A 201 -3.71 -16.26 -17.21
CA LYS A 201 -5.15 -16.13 -17.11
C LYS A 201 -5.74 -17.48 -16.73
N LEU A 202 -6.56 -17.53 -15.70
CA LEU A 202 -7.30 -18.75 -15.35
C LEU A 202 -8.46 -18.93 -16.35
N GLU A 203 -8.24 -19.78 -17.36
CA GLU A 203 -9.19 -20.00 -18.46
C GLU A 203 -10.41 -20.80 -17.99
N ASN A 204 -10.21 -21.79 -17.14
CA ASN A 204 -11.29 -22.62 -16.66
C ASN A 204 -11.18 -22.88 -15.15
N LYS A 205 -12.05 -22.24 -14.39
CA LYS A 205 -12.12 -22.33 -12.93
C LYS A 205 -12.53 -23.74 -12.42
N VAL A 206 -13.10 -24.60 -13.27
CA VAL A 206 -13.50 -25.95 -12.85
C VAL A 206 -12.38 -26.95 -13.12
N LYS A 207 -11.79 -26.88 -14.32
CA LYS A 207 -10.73 -27.82 -14.75
C LYS A 207 -9.33 -27.40 -14.26
N GLY A 208 -9.12 -26.13 -13.91
CA GLY A 208 -7.82 -25.61 -13.52
C GLY A 208 -6.85 -25.51 -14.69
N THR A 209 -7.31 -24.99 -15.82
CA THR A 209 -6.42 -24.68 -16.93
C THR A 209 -6.08 -23.19 -16.91
N VAL A 210 -4.80 -22.90 -17.07
CA VAL A 210 -4.26 -21.54 -17.15
C VAL A 210 -3.63 -21.30 -18.50
N SER A 211 -3.90 -20.15 -19.10
CA SER A 211 -3.14 -19.64 -20.26
C SER A 211 -1.93 -18.90 -19.72
N VAL A 212 -0.74 -19.30 -20.14
CA VAL A 212 0.53 -18.63 -19.80
C VAL A 212 0.97 -17.83 -21.02
N PHE A 213 1.05 -16.53 -20.89
CA PHE A 213 1.49 -15.59 -21.93
C PHE A 213 2.95 -15.18 -21.69
N ASN A 214 3.77 -15.30 -22.72
CA ASN A 214 5.13 -14.82 -22.75
C ASN A 214 5.16 -13.38 -23.33
N GLU A 215 5.24 -12.38 -22.47
CA GLU A 215 5.30 -10.97 -22.86
C GLU A 215 6.71 -10.54 -23.35
N ASN A 216 7.74 -11.40 -23.25
CA ASN A 216 9.05 -11.12 -23.84
C ASN A 216 8.94 -10.98 -25.36
N PHE A 217 9.81 -10.14 -25.96
CA PHE A 217 9.92 -9.96 -27.40
C PHE A 217 10.92 -10.88 -28.06
N PHE A 218 11.93 -11.38 -27.31
CA PHE A 218 13.08 -12.06 -27.89
C PHE A 218 13.38 -13.43 -27.28
N VAL A 219 12.84 -13.74 -26.09
CA VAL A 219 13.26 -14.90 -25.31
C VAL A 219 12.07 -15.85 -25.08
N PRO A 220 12.16 -17.14 -25.46
CA PRO A 220 11.17 -18.15 -25.12
C PRO A 220 11.27 -18.53 -23.63
N LEU A 221 10.21 -19.16 -23.06
CA LEU A 221 10.17 -19.57 -21.66
C LEU A 221 10.81 -20.95 -21.41
N ASN A 222 11.86 -21.32 -22.17
CA ASN A 222 12.47 -22.65 -22.07
C ASN A 222 13.27 -22.87 -20.77
N ASN A 223 13.75 -21.78 -20.17
CA ASN A 223 14.53 -21.78 -18.93
C ASN A 223 13.67 -21.48 -17.68
N VAL A 224 12.36 -21.65 -17.76
CA VAL A 224 11.42 -21.31 -16.68
C VAL A 224 10.67 -22.54 -16.19
N ASN A 225 10.57 -22.68 -14.88
CA ASN A 225 9.66 -23.59 -14.19
C ASN A 225 8.46 -22.81 -13.67
N LEU A 226 7.26 -23.34 -13.87
CA LEU A 226 6.05 -22.90 -13.18
C LEU A 226 5.89 -23.74 -11.91
N VAL A 227 6.08 -23.13 -10.76
CA VAL A 227 5.74 -23.68 -9.45
C VAL A 227 4.32 -23.24 -9.12
N TYR A 228 3.45 -24.17 -8.74
CA TYR A 228 2.08 -23.86 -8.37
C TYR A 228 1.74 -24.35 -6.97
N SER A 229 0.82 -23.66 -6.31
CA SER A 229 0.19 -24.07 -5.06
C SER A 229 -1.31 -23.84 -5.13
N ILE A 230 -2.08 -24.80 -4.65
CA ILE A 230 -3.53 -24.70 -4.49
C ILE A 230 -3.80 -24.65 -3.00
N GLU A 231 -4.27 -23.49 -2.53
CA GLU A 231 -4.52 -23.25 -1.12
C GLU A 231 -6.02 -23.29 -0.80
N VAL A 232 -6.32 -23.70 0.42
CA VAL A 232 -7.65 -23.58 1.05
C VAL A 232 -7.49 -22.81 2.36
N GLU A 233 -8.13 -21.65 2.45
CA GLU A 233 -8.00 -20.75 3.61
C GLU A 233 -6.52 -20.53 3.99
N GLY A 234 -5.69 -20.20 2.98
CA GLY A 234 -4.27 -19.91 3.14
C GLY A 234 -3.36 -21.12 3.39
N LYS A 235 -3.90 -22.34 3.46
CA LYS A 235 -3.10 -23.56 3.66
C LYS A 235 -2.94 -24.33 2.37
N SER A 236 -1.70 -24.67 2.00
CA SER A 236 -1.41 -25.46 0.78
C SER A 236 -1.98 -26.87 0.88
N MET A 237 -2.84 -27.24 -0.07
CA MET A 237 -3.45 -28.57 -0.20
C MET A 237 -2.78 -29.41 -1.29
N ALA A 238 -2.24 -28.77 -2.31
CA ALA A 238 -1.42 -29.40 -3.34
C ALA A 238 -0.46 -28.36 -3.91
N ASN A 239 0.72 -28.82 -4.26
CA ASN A 239 1.71 -28.01 -4.95
C ASN A 239 2.50 -28.88 -5.94
N GLY A 240 3.23 -28.25 -6.82
CA GLY A 240 4.07 -28.96 -7.78
C GLY A 240 4.83 -28.02 -8.69
N LEU A 241 5.57 -28.61 -9.61
CA LEU A 241 6.42 -27.94 -10.57
C LEU A 241 6.15 -28.44 -11.98
N ILE A 242 6.03 -27.52 -12.93
CA ILE A 242 5.86 -27.79 -14.36
C ILE A 242 7.01 -27.11 -15.11
N ASN A 243 7.81 -27.88 -15.82
CA ASN A 243 8.87 -27.33 -16.67
C ASN A 243 8.25 -26.75 -17.95
N LEU A 244 8.33 -25.43 -18.13
CA LEU A 244 7.76 -24.72 -19.29
C LEU A 244 8.53 -24.97 -20.58
N GLY A 245 9.78 -25.38 -20.53
CA GLY A 245 10.57 -25.77 -21.71
C GLY A 245 9.90 -26.86 -22.55
N LYS A 246 9.07 -27.70 -21.94
CA LYS A 246 8.30 -28.75 -22.66
C LYS A 246 7.17 -28.17 -23.54
N TYR A 247 6.77 -26.92 -23.31
CA TYR A 247 5.64 -26.27 -24.01
C TYR A 247 6.09 -25.35 -25.13
N ASN A 248 7.38 -25.01 -25.20
CA ASN A 248 7.98 -24.12 -26.18
C ASN A 248 7.15 -22.82 -26.37
N ILE A 249 6.98 -22.05 -25.28
CA ILE A 249 6.21 -20.80 -25.30
C ILE A 249 7.11 -19.70 -25.88
N LEU A 250 6.88 -19.40 -27.17
CA LEU A 250 7.64 -18.39 -27.90
C LEU A 250 7.26 -16.96 -27.46
N PRO A 251 8.12 -15.97 -27.76
CA PRO A 251 7.81 -14.56 -27.52
C PRO A 251 6.44 -14.16 -28.08
N GLN A 252 5.70 -13.32 -27.35
CA GLN A 252 4.38 -12.79 -27.71
C GLN A 252 3.33 -13.88 -28.02
N THR A 253 3.48 -15.08 -27.42
CA THR A 253 2.50 -16.17 -27.59
C THR A 253 2.04 -16.72 -26.24
N SER A 254 0.92 -17.45 -26.27
CA SER A 254 0.35 -18.13 -25.10
C SER A 254 0.29 -19.65 -25.29
N LYS A 255 0.33 -20.37 -24.18
CA LYS A 255 0.01 -21.82 -24.11
C LYS A 255 -0.90 -22.11 -22.93
N THR A 256 -1.89 -22.96 -23.15
CA THR A 256 -2.77 -23.44 -22.09
C THR A 256 -2.14 -24.64 -21.39
N ILE A 257 -2.08 -24.58 -20.06
CA ILE A 257 -1.46 -25.56 -19.18
C ILE A 257 -2.50 -26.01 -18.15
N ALA A 258 -2.64 -27.31 -17.95
CA ALA A 258 -3.48 -27.86 -16.90
C ALA A 258 -2.69 -27.94 -15.58
N ILE A 259 -3.28 -27.49 -14.48
CA ILE A 259 -2.68 -27.56 -13.15
C ILE A 259 -3.02 -28.91 -12.49
N PRO A 260 -2.04 -29.78 -12.26
CA PRO A 260 -2.29 -31.09 -11.66
C PRO A 260 -2.92 -31.00 -10.27
N GLY A 261 -3.87 -31.88 -9.98
CA GLY A 261 -4.57 -31.92 -8.70
C GLY A 261 -5.65 -30.85 -8.47
N TYR A 262 -5.71 -29.82 -9.30
CA TYR A 262 -6.62 -28.68 -9.14
C TYR A 262 -8.10 -29.11 -9.08
N ALA A 263 -8.59 -29.81 -10.09
CA ALA A 263 -10.00 -30.19 -10.18
C ALA A 263 -10.46 -31.04 -8.99
N LYS A 264 -9.58 -31.92 -8.44
CA LYS A 264 -9.86 -32.75 -7.28
C LYS A 264 -10.11 -31.89 -6.03
N ILE A 265 -9.26 -30.89 -5.78
CA ILE A 265 -9.39 -30.01 -4.60
C ILE A 265 -10.59 -29.08 -4.74
N VAL A 266 -10.80 -28.49 -5.93
CA VAL A 266 -11.91 -27.56 -6.17
C VAL A 266 -13.28 -28.26 -6.05
N ALA A 267 -13.38 -29.51 -6.52
CA ALA A 267 -14.61 -30.30 -6.45
C ALA A 267 -14.85 -30.96 -5.09
N ASP A 268 -13.88 -30.98 -4.18
CA ASP A 268 -14.02 -31.64 -2.88
C ASP A 268 -15.08 -30.94 -2.02
N LYS A 269 -16.10 -31.70 -1.64
CA LYS A 269 -17.23 -31.23 -0.82
C LYS A 269 -16.77 -30.67 0.54
N LYS A 270 -15.68 -31.18 1.11
CA LYS A 270 -15.08 -30.69 2.36
C LYS A 270 -14.69 -29.20 2.29
N TYR A 271 -14.33 -28.73 1.10
CA TYR A 271 -13.88 -27.34 0.86
C TYR A 271 -14.90 -26.47 0.14
N ARG A 272 -16.16 -26.93 -0.01
CA ARG A 272 -17.19 -26.25 -0.82
C ARG A 272 -17.42 -24.79 -0.40
N ALA A 273 -17.40 -24.51 0.89
CA ALA A 273 -17.70 -23.20 1.45
C ALA A 273 -16.44 -22.40 1.84
N LYS A 274 -15.25 -22.89 1.49
CA LYS A 274 -13.97 -22.31 1.90
C LYS A 274 -13.35 -21.50 0.78
N GLU A 275 -12.61 -20.44 1.15
CA GLU A 275 -11.78 -19.70 0.20
C GLU A 275 -10.75 -20.62 -0.40
N LYS A 276 -10.57 -20.52 -1.71
CA LYS A 276 -9.55 -21.24 -2.45
C LYS A 276 -8.76 -20.28 -3.33
N THR A 277 -7.45 -20.46 -3.35
CA THR A 277 -6.55 -19.71 -4.22
C THR A 277 -5.67 -20.66 -5.03
N LEU A 278 -5.27 -20.18 -6.20
CA LEU A 278 -4.22 -20.79 -7.02
C LEU A 278 -3.09 -19.77 -7.14
N THR A 279 -1.95 -20.11 -6.56
CA THR A 279 -0.73 -19.32 -6.66
C THR A 279 0.18 -19.92 -7.72
N LEU A 280 0.65 -19.09 -8.64
CA LEU A 280 1.60 -19.41 -9.70
C LEU A 280 2.88 -18.61 -9.47
N SER A 281 4.02 -19.26 -9.45
CA SER A 281 5.35 -18.68 -9.30
C SER A 281 6.25 -19.17 -10.43
N TYR A 282 6.78 -18.25 -11.22
CA TYR A 282 7.66 -18.52 -12.35
C TYR A 282 9.10 -18.34 -11.92
N LYS A 283 9.87 -19.43 -11.93
CA LYS A 283 11.23 -19.49 -11.43
C LYS A 283 12.21 -19.93 -12.51
N LEU A 284 13.41 -19.35 -12.50
CA LEU A 284 14.47 -19.82 -13.39
C LEU A 284 14.86 -21.27 -13.06
N ASN A 285 15.08 -22.09 -14.08
CA ASN A 285 15.53 -23.49 -13.89
C ASN A 285 17.06 -23.64 -13.95
N SER A 286 17.77 -22.57 -14.26
CA SER A 286 19.24 -22.49 -14.33
C SER A 286 19.69 -21.06 -14.03
N ASP A 287 20.95 -20.90 -13.68
CA ASP A 287 21.57 -19.58 -13.55
C ASP A 287 21.54 -18.82 -14.88
N SER A 288 21.37 -17.52 -14.78
CA SER A 288 21.53 -16.55 -15.88
C SER A 288 22.65 -15.57 -15.57
N LEU A 289 22.93 -14.61 -16.47
CA LEU A 289 23.98 -13.61 -16.25
C LEU A 289 23.79 -12.79 -14.97
N LEU A 290 22.54 -12.49 -14.59
CA LEU A 290 22.23 -11.58 -13.48
C LEU A 290 21.40 -12.23 -12.37
N LEU A 291 20.78 -13.39 -12.62
CA LEU A 291 19.83 -14.02 -11.70
C LEU A 291 20.22 -15.49 -11.49
N SER A 292 20.06 -15.94 -10.26
CA SER A 292 20.34 -17.33 -9.88
C SER A 292 19.19 -18.25 -10.23
N LYS A 293 19.50 -19.54 -10.35
CA LYS A 293 18.50 -20.60 -10.39
C LYS A 293 17.53 -20.47 -9.20
N ASP A 294 16.27 -20.82 -9.43
CA ASP A 294 15.14 -20.73 -8.49
C ASP A 294 14.72 -19.31 -8.11
N GLU A 295 15.36 -18.27 -8.69
CA GLU A 295 14.87 -16.88 -8.57
C GLU A 295 13.47 -16.74 -9.17
N GLU A 296 12.53 -16.14 -8.42
CA GLU A 296 11.18 -15.84 -8.90
C GLU A 296 11.20 -14.59 -9.77
N ILE A 297 10.90 -14.77 -11.06
CA ILE A 297 10.88 -13.70 -12.07
C ILE A 297 9.47 -13.18 -12.36
N ALA A 298 8.44 -13.94 -12.03
CA ALA A 298 7.04 -13.53 -12.14
C ALA A 298 6.15 -14.35 -11.20
N HIS A 299 5.01 -13.80 -10.85
CA HIS A 299 3.99 -14.56 -10.11
C HIS A 299 2.59 -13.99 -10.32
N GLN A 300 1.59 -14.80 -10.09
CA GLN A 300 0.19 -14.40 -9.97
C GLN A 300 -0.56 -15.30 -9.00
N GLN A 301 -1.60 -14.75 -8.38
CA GLN A 301 -2.52 -15.52 -7.56
C GLN A 301 -3.95 -15.28 -8.02
N PHE A 302 -4.73 -16.35 -8.13
CA PHE A 302 -6.13 -16.31 -8.53
C PHE A 302 -7.01 -16.75 -7.36
N VAL A 303 -8.00 -15.95 -7.02
CA VAL A 303 -9.08 -16.36 -6.14
C VAL A 303 -10.07 -17.23 -6.94
N ILE A 304 -10.18 -18.48 -6.55
CA ILE A 304 -11.06 -19.48 -7.17
C ILE A 304 -12.46 -19.42 -6.55
N SER A 305 -12.52 -19.31 -5.23
CA SER A 305 -13.73 -19.08 -4.45
C SER A 305 -13.44 -18.13 -3.30
N ASP A 306 -14.38 -17.22 -3.04
CA ASP A 306 -14.22 -16.14 -2.07
C ASP A 306 -14.26 -16.64 -0.62
N TYR A 307 -13.62 -15.89 0.27
CA TYR A 307 -13.73 -16.07 1.70
C TYR A 307 -15.16 -15.76 2.16
N LYS A 308 -15.69 -16.62 3.03
CA LYS A 308 -16.98 -16.37 3.65
C LYS A 308 -16.77 -15.74 5.02
N PHE A 309 -16.89 -14.43 5.03
CA PHE A 309 -16.83 -13.70 6.28
C PHE A 309 -17.95 -14.12 7.21
N PRO A 310 -17.71 -14.17 8.54
CA PRO A 310 -18.74 -14.52 9.51
C PRO A 310 -19.85 -13.47 9.55
N VAL A 311 -21.06 -13.92 9.77
CA VAL A 311 -22.18 -13.01 10.08
C VAL A 311 -22.12 -12.69 11.57
N LEU A 312 -21.81 -11.44 11.90
CA LEU A 312 -21.68 -10.96 13.28
C LEU A 312 -23.05 -10.53 13.82
N ASN A 313 -23.95 -11.49 13.97
CA ASN A 313 -25.26 -11.22 14.58
C ASN A 313 -25.16 -11.13 16.10
N SER A 314 -26.21 -10.55 16.73
CA SER A 314 -26.34 -10.47 18.18
C SER A 314 -26.14 -11.83 18.81
N THR A 315 -25.23 -11.90 19.73
CA THR A 315 -24.76 -13.12 20.35
C THR A 315 -25.47 -13.36 21.68
N GLU A 316 -25.51 -14.61 22.13
CA GLU A 316 -26.04 -14.94 23.42
C GLU A 316 -25.27 -14.23 24.54
N THR A 317 -25.95 -13.35 25.28
CA THR A 317 -25.37 -12.56 26.38
C THR A 317 -25.89 -12.97 27.76
N ALA A 318 -26.77 -13.95 27.82
CA ALA A 318 -27.49 -14.33 29.06
C ALA A 318 -26.59 -14.75 30.25
N LYS A 319 -25.35 -15.19 29.96
CA LYS A 319 -24.35 -15.55 31.00
C LYS A 319 -23.38 -14.43 31.33
N VAL A 320 -23.50 -13.27 30.69
CA VAL A 320 -22.62 -12.13 30.93
C VAL A 320 -23.01 -11.45 32.24
N LYS A 321 -22.10 -11.42 33.17
CA LYS A 321 -22.25 -10.65 34.41
C LYS A 321 -21.90 -9.20 34.12
N ALA A 322 -22.73 -8.28 34.63
CA ALA A 322 -22.42 -6.86 34.56
C ALA A 322 -22.40 -6.29 35.99
N VAL A 323 -21.31 -5.59 36.30
CA VAL A 323 -21.17 -4.88 37.59
C VAL A 323 -21.05 -3.39 37.29
N ASP A 324 -22.00 -2.65 37.82
CA ASP A 324 -22.11 -1.21 37.63
C ASP A 324 -21.45 -0.46 38.80
N HIS A 325 -20.28 0.13 38.54
CA HIS A 325 -19.54 0.98 39.47
C HIS A 325 -19.77 2.47 39.16
N ALA A 326 -19.47 3.34 40.11
CA ALA A 326 -19.64 4.79 39.93
C ALA A 326 -18.91 5.35 38.67
N LYS A 327 -17.71 4.85 38.37
CA LYS A 327 -16.87 5.34 37.27
C LYS A 327 -16.80 4.38 36.08
N TYR A 328 -17.11 3.11 36.26
CA TYR A 328 -16.91 2.06 35.26
C TYR A 328 -18.07 1.09 35.22
N LEU A 329 -18.32 0.52 34.08
CA LEU A 329 -19.15 -0.67 33.91
C LEU A 329 -18.23 -1.84 33.53
N VAL A 330 -18.33 -2.94 34.31
CA VAL A 330 -17.55 -4.16 34.04
C VAL A 330 -18.47 -5.24 33.51
N LEU A 331 -18.13 -5.79 32.36
CA LEU A 331 -18.78 -6.94 31.76
C LEU A 331 -17.85 -8.15 31.89
N SER A 332 -18.34 -9.29 32.37
CA SER A 332 -17.52 -10.50 32.59
C SER A 332 -18.21 -11.74 32.02
N ALA A 333 -17.49 -12.51 31.22
CA ALA A 333 -17.90 -13.81 30.70
C ALA A 333 -16.71 -14.68 30.33
N ASN A 334 -16.77 -15.97 30.64
CA ASN A 334 -15.78 -16.96 30.22
C ASN A 334 -14.31 -16.52 30.42
N GLY A 335 -13.97 -15.99 31.60
CA GLY A 335 -12.62 -15.53 31.92
C GLY A 335 -12.20 -14.21 31.25
N VAL A 336 -13.09 -13.54 30.54
CA VAL A 336 -12.86 -12.22 29.95
C VAL A 336 -13.58 -11.16 30.76
N ASP A 337 -12.83 -10.13 31.16
CA ASP A 337 -13.36 -8.94 31.84
C ASP A 337 -13.14 -7.71 30.95
N VAL A 338 -14.21 -7.00 30.62
CA VAL A 338 -14.21 -5.77 29.83
C VAL A 338 -14.67 -4.62 30.72
N THR A 339 -13.80 -3.66 30.94
CA THR A 339 -14.11 -2.47 31.76
C THR A 339 -14.27 -1.25 30.87
N ILE A 340 -15.44 -0.65 30.91
CA ILE A 340 -15.80 0.53 30.10
C ILE A 340 -15.89 1.74 30.99
N SER A 341 -15.19 2.81 30.66
CA SER A 341 -15.22 4.09 31.38
C SER A 341 -16.53 4.82 31.12
N LYS A 342 -17.23 5.20 32.19
CA LYS A 342 -18.43 6.05 32.11
C LYS A 342 -18.11 7.52 31.82
N ALA A 343 -16.86 7.92 31.93
CA ALA A 343 -16.44 9.27 31.62
C ALA A 343 -16.11 9.46 30.12
N THR A 344 -15.58 8.41 29.48
CA THR A 344 -15.12 8.48 28.08
C THR A 344 -15.94 7.62 27.13
N GLY A 345 -16.69 6.64 27.64
CA GLY A 345 -17.39 5.64 26.81
C GLY A 345 -16.45 4.60 26.16
N LEU A 346 -15.15 4.59 26.50
CA LEU A 346 -14.14 3.71 25.91
C LEU A 346 -13.85 2.51 26.80
N VAL A 347 -13.38 1.41 26.20
CA VAL A 347 -12.86 0.24 26.94
C VAL A 347 -11.49 0.58 27.47
N SER A 348 -11.38 0.72 28.80
CA SER A 348 -10.14 1.10 29.51
C SER A 348 -9.34 -0.10 30.00
N TYR A 349 -9.98 -1.26 30.24
CA TYR A 349 -9.31 -2.50 30.60
C TYR A 349 -9.97 -3.67 29.87
N LEU A 350 -9.15 -4.58 29.41
CA LEU A 350 -9.54 -5.85 28.84
C LEU A 350 -8.61 -6.92 29.41
N ASP A 351 -9.15 -7.81 30.22
CA ASP A 351 -8.39 -8.88 30.83
C ASP A 351 -8.88 -10.24 30.32
N VAL A 352 -7.94 -11.14 30.05
CA VAL A 352 -8.23 -12.54 29.71
C VAL A 352 -7.57 -13.44 30.74
N ASP A 353 -8.38 -14.23 31.45
CA ASP A 353 -7.93 -15.10 32.55
C ASP A 353 -7.01 -14.34 33.55
N LYS A 354 -7.41 -13.10 33.89
CA LYS A 354 -6.70 -12.14 34.75
C LYS A 354 -5.38 -11.57 34.17
N THR A 355 -5.08 -11.84 32.92
CA THR A 355 -3.93 -11.26 32.20
C THR A 355 -4.38 -10.00 31.47
N PRO A 356 -3.78 -8.83 31.76
CA PRO A 356 -4.08 -7.61 31.02
C PRO A 356 -3.74 -7.72 29.53
N MET A 357 -4.70 -7.37 28.67
CA MET A 357 -4.50 -7.28 27.22
C MET A 357 -4.26 -5.84 26.75
N LEU A 358 -4.61 -4.85 27.60
CA LEU A 358 -4.33 -3.44 27.34
C LEU A 358 -3.28 -2.91 28.31
N VAL A 359 -2.40 -2.08 27.82
CA VAL A 359 -1.43 -1.32 28.64
C VAL A 359 -2.21 -0.29 29.46
N ARG A 360 -1.95 -0.20 30.76
CA ARG A 360 -2.61 0.77 31.63
C ARG A 360 -2.38 2.20 31.15
N GLY A 361 -3.45 2.98 31.08
CA GLY A 361 -3.43 4.37 30.61
C GLY A 361 -3.68 4.52 29.11
N PHE A 362 -3.92 3.40 28.39
CA PHE A 362 -4.38 3.41 27.03
C PHE A 362 -5.74 2.71 26.95
N ASP A 363 -6.67 3.34 26.24
CA ASP A 363 -7.99 2.79 25.98
C ASP A 363 -8.02 2.15 24.58
N LEU A 364 -9.03 1.31 24.30
CA LEU A 364 -9.42 0.98 22.93
C LEU A 364 -10.04 2.24 22.31
N THR A 365 -9.32 2.91 21.44
CA THR A 365 -9.62 4.28 21.00
C THR A 365 -9.97 4.32 19.50
N PRO A 366 -10.97 5.10 19.07
CA PRO A 366 -11.21 5.38 17.65
C PRO A 366 -9.98 5.97 16.97
N ASP A 367 -9.69 5.47 15.77
CA ASP A 367 -8.52 5.85 15.00
C ASP A 367 -8.92 6.33 13.59
N PHE A 368 -8.72 7.64 13.35
CA PHE A 368 -9.07 8.32 12.10
C PHE A 368 -7.83 8.84 11.37
N TRP A 369 -6.64 8.60 11.92
CA TRP A 369 -5.40 9.21 11.48
C TRP A 369 -4.33 8.18 11.15
N ARG A 370 -3.35 8.57 10.30
CA ARG A 370 -2.09 7.83 10.12
C ARG A 370 -0.90 8.77 10.25
N ALA A 371 0.27 8.22 10.47
CA ALA A 371 1.50 8.99 10.34
C ALA A 371 1.66 9.43 8.87
N CYS A 372 1.58 10.72 8.61
CA CYS A 372 1.53 11.25 7.25
C CYS A 372 2.76 10.82 6.43
N THR A 373 2.51 10.34 5.22
CA THR A 373 3.53 10.01 4.24
C THR A 373 4.09 11.28 3.59
N ASP A 374 5.18 11.15 2.83
CA ASP A 374 5.70 12.28 2.06
C ASP A 374 4.65 12.82 1.06
N ASN A 375 3.86 11.92 0.43
CA ASN A 375 2.74 12.32 -0.43
C ASN A 375 1.63 13.05 0.34
N ASP A 376 1.32 12.60 1.57
CA ASP A 376 0.34 13.33 2.41
C ASP A 376 0.82 14.74 2.74
N PHE A 377 2.12 14.93 3.00
CA PHE A 377 2.68 16.26 3.20
C PHE A 377 2.59 17.11 1.93
N GLY A 378 2.94 16.54 0.78
CA GLY A 378 2.88 17.23 -0.51
C GLY A 378 1.47 17.67 -0.89
N SER A 379 0.46 16.86 -0.59
CA SER A 379 -0.96 17.17 -0.81
C SER A 379 -1.62 17.93 0.36
N HIS A 380 -0.83 18.44 1.30
CA HIS A 380 -1.28 19.25 2.46
C HIS A 380 -2.26 18.52 3.40
N MET A 381 -2.34 17.21 3.40
CA MET A 381 -3.23 16.45 4.27
C MET A 381 -3.00 16.70 5.77
N PRO A 382 -1.75 16.92 6.26
CA PRO A 382 -1.52 17.31 7.65
C PRO A 382 -2.31 18.53 8.13
N THR A 383 -2.66 19.42 7.23
CA THR A 383 -3.47 20.62 7.51
C THR A 383 -4.94 20.39 7.12
N LEU A 384 -5.19 19.87 5.93
CA LEU A 384 -6.54 19.70 5.39
C LEU A 384 -7.37 18.70 6.19
N SER A 385 -6.74 17.63 6.71
CA SER A 385 -7.40 16.59 7.50
C SER A 385 -7.15 16.70 9.01
N ALA A 386 -6.51 17.77 9.48
CA ALA A 386 -6.10 17.96 10.87
C ALA A 386 -7.23 17.72 11.90
N ALA A 387 -8.47 18.04 11.54
CA ALA A 387 -9.64 17.84 12.39
C ALA A 387 -9.86 16.37 12.81
N TRP A 388 -9.32 15.40 12.06
CA TRP A 388 -9.36 13.98 12.38
C TRP A 388 -8.18 13.50 13.23
N ASN A 389 -7.15 14.33 13.41
CA ASN A 389 -6.01 13.97 14.24
C ASN A 389 -6.35 14.12 15.73
N LYS A 390 -6.85 13.07 16.35
CA LYS A 390 -7.29 13.04 17.76
C LYS A 390 -8.37 14.09 18.07
N PRO A 391 -9.53 14.00 17.41
CA PRO A 391 -10.64 14.92 17.68
C PRO A 391 -11.07 14.85 19.14
N SER A 392 -11.53 15.97 19.68
CA SER A 392 -12.13 16.02 21.00
C SER A 392 -13.42 15.19 21.01
N MET A 393 -13.48 14.17 21.86
CA MET A 393 -14.62 13.26 21.98
C MET A 393 -15.41 13.60 23.24
N GLU A 394 -16.59 14.21 23.08
CA GLU A 394 -17.50 14.53 24.20
C GLU A 394 -18.56 13.44 24.33
N LEU A 395 -18.54 12.70 25.44
CA LEU A 395 -19.55 11.67 25.73
C LEU A 395 -20.92 12.33 25.98
N LYS A 396 -21.89 12.08 25.09
CA LYS A 396 -23.26 12.61 25.17
C LYS A 396 -24.21 11.64 25.82
N ASN A 397 -24.03 10.32 25.60
CA ASN A 397 -24.90 9.29 26.16
C ASN A 397 -24.09 8.03 26.47
N PHE A 398 -24.42 7.35 27.55
CA PHE A 398 -23.87 6.06 27.94
C PHE A 398 -25.00 5.17 28.49
N THR A 399 -25.34 4.12 27.75
CA THR A 399 -26.51 3.29 28.06
C THR A 399 -26.19 1.81 27.89
N ARG A 400 -26.58 0.99 28.85
CA ARG A 400 -26.65 -0.46 28.71
C ARG A 400 -28.04 -0.85 28.22
N LYS A 401 -28.09 -1.56 27.08
CA LYS A 401 -29.34 -2.06 26.47
C LYS A 401 -29.82 -3.35 27.14
N GLU A 402 -31.11 -3.72 26.95
CA GLU A 402 -31.69 -4.96 27.47
C GLU A 402 -30.97 -6.22 26.93
N ASN A 403 -30.50 -6.19 25.69
CA ASN A 403 -29.72 -7.28 25.09
C ASN A 403 -28.30 -7.41 25.65
N GLY A 404 -27.93 -6.60 26.64
CA GLY A 404 -26.63 -6.61 27.31
C GLY A 404 -25.54 -5.78 26.63
N SER A 405 -25.75 -5.22 25.44
CA SER A 405 -24.80 -4.33 24.80
C SER A 405 -24.69 -2.97 25.52
N VAL A 406 -23.53 -2.35 25.42
CA VAL A 406 -23.25 -1.02 25.96
C VAL A 406 -23.06 -0.06 24.80
N VAL A 407 -23.77 1.05 24.80
CA VAL A 407 -23.73 2.08 23.76
C VAL A 407 -23.18 3.37 24.36
N ALA A 408 -22.15 3.92 23.72
CA ALA A 408 -21.60 5.24 24.02
C ALA A 408 -21.74 6.12 22.77
N GLU A 409 -22.39 7.26 22.91
CA GLU A 409 -22.54 8.27 21.86
C GLU A 409 -21.58 9.42 22.15
N LEU A 410 -20.68 9.68 21.21
CA LEU A 410 -19.62 10.67 21.30
C LEU A 410 -19.82 11.76 20.25
N TYR A 411 -19.73 13.00 20.63
CA TYR A 411 -19.70 14.13 19.71
C TYR A 411 -18.25 14.52 19.42
N LEU A 412 -17.88 14.52 18.15
CA LEU A 412 -16.56 14.90 17.66
C LEU A 412 -16.64 16.36 17.22
N LYS A 413 -16.12 17.26 18.06
CA LYS A 413 -16.31 18.72 17.91
C LYS A 413 -15.67 19.27 16.64
N GLU A 414 -14.44 18.88 16.35
CA GLU A 414 -13.64 19.44 15.25
C GLU A 414 -14.16 19.01 13.86
N THR A 415 -14.92 17.92 13.82
CA THR A 415 -15.50 17.36 12.59
C THR A 415 -17.03 17.44 12.57
N GLU A 416 -17.64 18.05 13.57
CA GLU A 416 -19.10 18.19 13.70
C GLU A 416 -19.85 16.87 13.46
N SER A 417 -19.31 15.75 13.94
CA SER A 417 -19.85 14.44 13.67
C SER A 417 -20.20 13.70 14.97
N THR A 418 -21.04 12.69 14.86
CA THR A 418 -21.43 11.81 15.98
C THR A 418 -20.84 10.43 15.75
N LEU A 419 -20.15 9.92 16.75
CA LEU A 419 -19.61 8.57 16.77
C LEU A 419 -20.36 7.74 17.78
N THR A 420 -20.98 6.64 17.35
CA THR A 420 -21.61 5.67 18.24
C THR A 420 -20.73 4.44 18.35
N LEU A 421 -20.29 4.12 19.56
CA LEU A 421 -19.58 2.89 19.89
C LEU A 421 -20.53 1.92 20.59
N THR A 422 -20.64 0.71 20.07
CA THR A 422 -21.44 -0.36 20.70
C THR A 422 -20.55 -1.54 21.05
N TYR A 423 -20.55 -1.92 22.32
CA TYR A 423 -19.78 -3.04 22.85
C TYR A 423 -20.71 -4.16 23.28
N THR A 424 -20.49 -5.37 22.78
CA THR A 424 -21.26 -6.54 23.15
C THR A 424 -20.35 -7.69 23.51
N LEU A 425 -20.28 -8.02 24.80
CA LEU A 425 -19.59 -9.23 25.26
C LEU A 425 -20.55 -10.41 25.19
N ASN A 426 -20.12 -11.53 24.58
CA ASN A 426 -20.93 -12.74 24.50
C ASN A 426 -20.58 -13.78 25.58
N ASN A 427 -21.39 -14.84 25.68
CA ASN A 427 -21.20 -15.92 26.64
C ASN A 427 -19.84 -16.65 26.51
N ASN A 428 -19.20 -16.57 25.33
CA ASN A 428 -17.90 -17.20 25.03
C ASN A 428 -16.72 -16.30 25.40
N GLY A 429 -16.97 -15.05 25.82
CA GLY A 429 -15.93 -14.07 26.12
C GLY A 429 -15.39 -13.38 24.87
N GLU A 430 -16.16 -13.34 23.78
CA GLU A 430 -15.84 -12.56 22.58
C GLU A 430 -16.47 -11.17 22.69
N LEU A 431 -15.68 -10.13 22.49
CA LEU A 431 -16.14 -8.74 22.49
C LEU A 431 -16.38 -8.26 21.07
N THR A 432 -17.63 -8.02 20.71
CA THR A 432 -17.97 -7.31 19.47
C THR A 432 -17.88 -5.81 19.71
N VAL A 433 -17.18 -5.12 18.81
CA VAL A 433 -17.07 -3.66 18.77
C VAL A 433 -17.70 -3.18 17.47
N GLU A 434 -18.67 -2.27 17.59
CA GLU A 434 -19.30 -1.60 16.45
C GLU A 434 -18.99 -0.10 16.55
N GLN A 435 -18.51 0.47 15.47
CA GLN A 435 -18.14 1.87 15.34
C GLN A 435 -18.94 2.49 14.21
N ASP A 436 -19.90 3.37 14.54
CA ASP A 436 -20.77 4.05 13.58
C ASP A 436 -20.52 5.55 13.62
N LEU A 437 -19.96 6.11 12.56
CA LEU A 437 -19.74 7.53 12.37
C LEU A 437 -20.88 8.12 11.53
N LYS A 438 -21.50 9.18 12.04
CA LYS A 438 -22.48 10.00 11.34
C LYS A 438 -21.93 11.42 11.22
N VAL A 439 -21.68 11.85 9.98
CA VAL A 439 -21.18 13.20 9.72
C VAL A 439 -22.33 14.20 9.62
N ASN A 440 -22.06 15.47 9.94
CA ASN A 440 -22.99 16.56 9.68
C ASN A 440 -22.90 16.95 8.17
N PRO A 441 -23.95 16.72 7.37
CA PRO A 441 -23.93 17.06 5.95
C PRO A 441 -23.82 18.58 5.70
N ASP A 442 -24.19 19.39 6.69
CA ASP A 442 -24.18 20.85 6.63
C ASP A 442 -22.91 21.47 7.26
N ALA A 443 -21.93 20.67 7.66
CA ALA A 443 -20.67 21.15 8.18
C ALA A 443 -19.95 22.04 7.15
N GLU A 444 -19.36 23.14 7.61
CA GLU A 444 -18.59 24.05 6.74
C GLU A 444 -17.30 23.39 6.25
N ASN A 445 -16.61 22.67 7.16
CA ASN A 445 -15.39 21.93 6.83
C ASN A 445 -15.70 20.45 6.71
N LYS A 446 -15.33 19.84 5.57
CA LYS A 446 -15.56 18.40 5.27
C LYS A 446 -14.24 17.69 4.96
N PRO A 447 -13.34 17.55 5.95
CA PRO A 447 -12.04 16.98 5.72
C PRO A 447 -12.11 15.49 5.44
N ASN A 448 -11.31 14.98 4.49
CA ASN A 448 -11.15 13.56 4.28
C ASN A 448 -10.49 12.89 5.50
N LEU A 449 -10.88 11.64 5.79
CA LEU A 449 -10.21 10.82 6.79
C LEU A 449 -8.94 10.20 6.19
N LEU A 450 -7.95 9.94 7.03
CA LEU A 450 -6.76 9.17 6.62
C LEU A 450 -6.92 7.68 6.97
N ARG A 451 -7.74 7.36 7.97
CA ARG A 451 -8.05 6.01 8.43
C ARG A 451 -9.46 5.97 9.04
N TYR A 452 -10.08 4.80 9.05
CA TYR A 452 -11.29 4.54 9.82
C TYR A 452 -11.17 3.19 10.53
N GLY A 453 -11.04 3.22 11.85
CA GLY A 453 -10.84 2.02 12.66
C GLY A 453 -10.67 2.32 14.15
N MET A 454 -10.02 1.39 14.85
CA MET A 454 -9.70 1.48 16.28
C MET A 454 -8.21 1.15 16.50
N GLU A 455 -7.61 1.74 17.54
CA GLU A 455 -6.28 1.40 18.02
C GLU A 455 -6.31 0.93 19.48
N LEU A 456 -5.36 0.08 19.84
CA LEU A 456 -5.10 -0.35 21.21
C LEU A 456 -3.62 -0.65 21.42
N GLN A 457 -3.16 -0.56 22.66
CA GLN A 457 -1.77 -0.89 23.03
C GLN A 457 -1.77 -2.13 23.91
N MET A 458 -1.12 -3.20 23.42
CA MET A 458 -0.94 -4.45 24.15
C MET A 458 0.43 -4.48 24.86
N PRO A 459 0.55 -5.15 26.03
CA PRO A 459 1.83 -5.33 26.70
C PRO A 459 2.91 -5.94 25.80
N LYS A 460 4.18 -5.64 26.08
CA LYS A 460 5.31 -5.98 25.19
C LYS A 460 5.55 -7.47 24.93
N GLU A 461 5.05 -8.34 25.78
CA GLU A 461 5.12 -9.78 25.59
C GLU A 461 4.26 -10.30 24.43
N PHE A 462 3.32 -9.49 23.96
CA PHE A 462 2.54 -9.76 22.75
C PHE A 462 3.29 -9.22 21.53
N ASP A 463 4.38 -9.90 21.19
CA ASP A 463 5.39 -9.48 20.22
C ASP A 463 5.32 -10.22 18.88
N ARG A 464 4.30 -11.07 18.67
CA ARG A 464 4.11 -11.88 17.48
C ARG A 464 2.77 -11.58 16.82
N VAL A 465 2.79 -11.55 15.50
CA VAL A 465 1.59 -11.42 14.68
C VAL A 465 1.44 -12.66 13.81
N GLU A 466 0.24 -13.25 13.82
CA GLU A 466 -0.21 -14.20 12.81
C GLU A 466 -1.43 -13.61 12.11
N PHE A 467 -1.41 -13.56 10.78
CA PHE A 467 -2.55 -13.03 10.03
C PHE A 467 -2.83 -13.84 8.77
N TYR A 468 -4.10 -13.86 8.37
CA TYR A 468 -4.52 -14.30 7.06
C TYR A 468 -4.98 -13.08 6.25
N GLY A 469 -4.19 -12.68 5.27
CA GLY A 469 -4.37 -11.48 4.48
C GLY A 469 -3.35 -11.39 3.36
N LYS A 470 -3.22 -10.24 2.72
CA LYS A 470 -2.14 -9.96 1.77
C LYS A 470 -0.83 -9.67 2.49
N GLY A 471 0.23 -10.32 2.03
CA GLY A 471 1.57 -10.23 2.60
C GLY A 471 2.62 -10.98 1.79
N PRO A 472 3.85 -11.13 2.33
CA PRO A 472 4.29 -10.76 3.69
C PRO A 472 4.65 -9.29 3.89
N ASN A 473 4.85 -8.51 2.80
CA ASN A 473 5.28 -7.12 2.88
C ASN A 473 4.14 -6.20 3.35
N GLU A 474 4.48 -4.98 3.76
CA GLU A 474 3.46 -3.96 3.96
C GLU A 474 2.78 -3.63 2.63
N ASN A 475 1.49 -3.42 2.69
CA ASN A 475 0.71 -3.11 1.50
C ASN A 475 -0.51 -2.25 1.85
N TYR A 476 -1.01 -1.52 0.86
CA TYR A 476 -2.09 -0.55 0.99
C TYR A 476 -3.13 -0.80 -0.10
N ALA A 477 -4.32 -0.27 0.02
CA ALA A 477 -5.43 -0.55 -0.90
C ALA A 477 -5.06 -0.28 -2.37
N ASP A 478 -4.22 0.70 -2.64
CA ASP A 478 -3.73 1.09 -3.97
C ASP A 478 -2.34 0.53 -4.32
N ARG A 479 -1.70 -0.22 -3.40
CA ARG A 479 -0.39 -0.88 -3.60
C ARG A 479 -0.39 -2.25 -2.92
N ASN A 480 -0.95 -3.26 -3.55
CA ASN A 480 -1.06 -4.61 -2.98
C ASN A 480 -1.10 -5.73 -4.04
N ASN A 481 -0.72 -5.44 -5.28
CA ASN A 481 -0.79 -6.45 -6.34
C ASN A 481 0.37 -7.44 -6.27
N SER A 482 1.52 -7.01 -5.78
CA SER A 482 2.70 -7.86 -5.56
C SER A 482 2.52 -8.84 -4.40
N ASP A 483 1.60 -8.58 -3.48
CA ASP A 483 1.36 -9.40 -2.31
C ASP A 483 0.30 -10.47 -2.57
N ARG A 484 0.43 -11.60 -1.86
CA ARG A 484 -0.43 -12.78 -2.00
C ARG A 484 -1.26 -12.98 -0.75
N LEU A 485 -2.49 -13.45 -0.91
CA LEU A 485 -3.27 -13.96 0.20
C LEU A 485 -2.60 -15.22 0.77
N GLY A 486 -2.36 -15.21 2.06
CA GLY A 486 -1.73 -16.31 2.76
C GLY A 486 -1.78 -16.13 4.27
N ILE A 487 -1.36 -17.18 4.99
CA ILE A 487 -1.14 -17.11 6.43
C ILE A 487 0.33 -16.77 6.67
N PHE A 488 0.58 -15.68 7.38
CA PHE A 488 1.92 -15.20 7.69
C PHE A 488 2.09 -15.05 9.20
N THR A 489 3.30 -15.36 9.68
CA THR A 489 3.72 -15.13 11.07
C THR A 489 4.97 -14.28 11.07
N GLN A 490 4.96 -13.17 11.80
CA GLN A 490 6.04 -12.20 11.87
C GLN A 490 6.21 -11.69 13.30
N LEU A 491 7.39 -11.18 13.65
CA LEU A 491 7.56 -10.43 14.89
C LEU A 491 7.09 -9.00 14.71
N VAL A 492 6.52 -8.41 15.75
CA VAL A 492 6.06 -7.01 15.73
C VAL A 492 7.19 -6.05 15.36
N LYS A 493 8.40 -6.26 15.89
CA LYS A 493 9.58 -5.45 15.57
C LYS A 493 9.97 -5.46 14.09
N ASP A 494 9.58 -6.50 13.33
CA ASP A 494 9.90 -6.67 11.92
C ASP A 494 8.79 -6.12 11.00
N GLN A 495 7.70 -5.59 11.58
CA GLN A 495 6.59 -4.99 10.83
C GLN A 495 6.90 -3.56 10.35
N TYR A 496 7.71 -2.82 11.12
CA TYR A 496 8.09 -1.45 10.76
C TYR A 496 9.12 -1.46 9.63
N TYR A 497 8.80 -0.79 8.52
CA TYR A 497 9.77 -0.51 7.46
C TYR A 497 10.41 0.87 7.71
N PRO A 498 11.75 0.95 7.87
CA PRO A 498 12.44 2.19 8.20
C PRO A 498 12.72 3.03 6.94
N TYR A 499 11.68 3.69 6.41
CA TYR A 499 11.88 4.73 5.42
C TYR A 499 12.89 5.77 5.93
N VAL A 500 13.56 6.50 5.04
CA VAL A 500 14.60 7.46 5.45
C VAL A 500 14.05 8.42 6.51
N ARG A 501 12.84 8.95 6.28
CA ARG A 501 12.08 9.74 7.24
C ARG A 501 10.94 8.90 7.84
N PRO A 502 10.69 8.96 9.18
CA PRO A 502 9.55 8.27 9.81
C PRO A 502 8.21 8.67 9.18
N GLN A 503 7.38 7.70 8.91
CA GLN A 503 6.04 7.87 8.36
C GLN A 503 5.22 6.59 8.50
N GLU A 504 3.99 6.55 8.00
CA GLU A 504 3.13 5.35 7.99
C GLU A 504 3.87 4.13 7.46
N SER A 505 3.71 3.00 8.12
CA SER A 505 4.40 1.75 7.80
C SER A 505 3.67 0.54 8.36
N GLY A 506 3.94 -0.64 7.81
CA GLY A 506 3.56 -1.93 8.38
C GLY A 506 2.14 -2.40 8.08
N ASN A 507 1.30 -1.61 7.39
CA ASN A 507 -0.08 -1.99 7.08
C ASN A 507 -0.18 -3.27 6.25
N LYS A 508 -1.24 -4.06 6.47
CA LYS A 508 -1.62 -5.22 5.66
C LYS A 508 -3.09 -5.09 5.26
N THR A 509 -3.39 -5.39 4.01
CA THR A 509 -4.75 -5.30 3.45
C THR A 509 -5.39 -6.66 3.27
N GLN A 510 -6.70 -6.68 3.00
CA GLN A 510 -7.46 -7.90 2.77
C GLN A 510 -7.31 -8.92 3.90
N VAL A 511 -7.26 -8.43 5.14
CA VAL A 511 -7.08 -9.25 6.34
C VAL A 511 -8.40 -9.94 6.70
N ARG A 512 -8.37 -11.28 6.84
CA ARG A 512 -9.49 -12.10 7.27
C ARG A 512 -9.51 -12.24 8.79
N TYR A 513 -8.31 -12.42 9.37
CA TYR A 513 -8.08 -12.33 10.80
C TYR A 513 -6.66 -11.80 11.08
N TRP A 514 -6.51 -11.18 12.24
CA TRP A 514 -5.27 -10.67 12.77
C TRP A 514 -5.11 -11.15 14.20
N LYS A 515 -4.00 -11.82 14.53
CA LYS A 515 -3.70 -12.25 15.90
C LYS A 515 -2.46 -11.55 16.40
N VAL A 516 -2.51 -11.10 17.66
CA VAL A 516 -1.34 -10.57 18.36
C VAL A 516 -1.10 -11.47 19.57
N LEU A 517 0.06 -12.10 19.60
CA LEU A 517 0.33 -13.27 20.42
C LEU A 517 1.63 -13.14 21.21
N THR A 518 1.68 -13.81 22.35
CA THR A 518 2.93 -14.11 23.07
C THR A 518 3.70 -15.26 22.40
N LYS A 519 4.92 -15.54 22.86
CA LYS A 519 5.71 -16.71 22.46
C LYS A 519 4.99 -18.05 22.66
N ASP A 520 4.05 -18.09 23.62
CA ASP A 520 3.27 -19.29 23.95
C ASP A 520 1.94 -19.35 23.18
N ASN A 521 1.79 -18.54 22.13
CA ASN A 521 0.63 -18.41 21.26
C ASN A 521 -0.68 -18.04 21.98
N LYS A 522 -0.59 -17.28 23.07
CA LYS A 522 -1.73 -16.70 23.79
C LYS A 522 -1.86 -15.23 23.45
N GLY A 523 -3.08 -14.71 23.41
CA GLY A 523 -3.30 -13.30 23.10
C GLY A 523 -4.69 -12.98 22.59
N LEU A 524 -4.80 -12.11 21.61
CA LEU A 524 -6.04 -11.69 20.99
C LEU A 524 -6.07 -12.00 19.50
N GLU A 525 -7.25 -12.38 19.01
CA GLU A 525 -7.59 -12.49 17.60
C GLU A 525 -8.64 -11.43 17.26
N PHE A 526 -8.44 -10.75 16.15
CA PHE A 526 -9.36 -9.76 15.59
C PHE A 526 -9.88 -10.25 14.24
N PHE A 527 -11.18 -10.17 14.02
CA PHE A 527 -11.82 -10.50 12.74
C PHE A 527 -13.10 -9.72 12.55
N SER A 528 -13.55 -9.58 11.30
CA SER A 528 -14.72 -8.79 10.94
C SER A 528 -15.62 -9.58 9.97
N ASN A 529 -16.79 -9.01 9.66
CA ASN A 529 -17.67 -9.48 8.59
C ASN A 529 -17.26 -8.99 7.19
N GLU A 530 -16.16 -8.28 7.10
CA GLU A 530 -15.57 -7.76 5.87
C GLU A 530 -14.02 -7.79 5.96
N PRO A 531 -13.29 -7.61 4.85
CA PRO A 531 -11.84 -7.50 4.91
C PRO A 531 -11.39 -6.28 5.73
N MET A 532 -10.38 -6.49 6.56
CA MET A 532 -9.78 -5.43 7.39
C MET A 532 -8.44 -4.97 6.80
N GLU A 533 -7.98 -3.82 7.30
CA GLU A 533 -6.60 -3.36 7.22
C GLU A 533 -6.00 -3.28 8.62
N CYS A 534 -4.84 -3.93 8.82
CA CYS A 534 -4.27 -4.07 10.16
C CYS A 534 -2.77 -3.82 10.17
N SER A 535 -2.27 -3.31 11.29
CA SER A 535 -0.85 -3.22 11.59
C SER A 535 -0.58 -3.41 13.08
N SER A 536 0.67 -3.78 13.42
CA SER A 536 1.14 -3.87 14.81
C SER A 536 2.59 -3.40 14.86
N LEU A 537 2.86 -2.33 15.60
CA LEU A 537 4.18 -1.69 15.67
C LEU A 537 4.60 -1.46 17.11
N ASN A 538 5.90 -1.35 17.36
CA ASN A 538 6.43 -0.86 18.66
C ASN A 538 6.53 0.68 18.70
N TYR A 539 5.66 1.36 17.94
CA TYR A 539 5.62 2.83 17.86
C TYR A 539 4.16 3.29 17.88
N LEU A 540 3.92 4.44 18.48
CA LEU A 540 2.67 5.17 18.31
C LEU A 540 2.69 5.97 16.99
N THR A 541 1.53 6.28 16.47
CA THR A 541 1.41 7.23 15.35
C THR A 541 2.13 8.55 15.63
N SER A 542 2.12 9.02 16.90
CA SER A 542 2.81 10.24 17.33
C SER A 542 4.35 10.12 17.43
N ASP A 543 4.90 8.92 17.41
CA ASP A 543 6.35 8.72 17.30
C ASP A 543 6.82 8.87 15.84
N LEU A 544 5.95 8.53 14.90
CA LEU A 544 6.20 8.57 13.45
C LEU A 544 5.77 9.89 12.78
N TYR A 545 4.94 10.68 13.48
CA TYR A 545 4.39 11.94 12.98
C TYR A 545 4.27 12.97 14.11
N ARG A 546 5.00 14.07 14.02
CA ARG A 546 5.08 15.09 15.08
C ARG A 546 4.39 16.40 14.75
N GLY A 547 3.56 16.44 13.73
CA GLY A 547 2.76 17.63 13.39
C GLY A 547 2.84 18.02 11.92
N PRO A 548 2.18 19.12 11.54
CA PRO A 548 1.95 19.49 10.14
C PRO A 548 3.21 20.03 9.42
N VAL A 549 4.28 20.30 10.15
CA VAL A 549 5.55 20.74 9.58
C VAL A 549 6.48 19.53 9.48
N LYS A 550 7.10 19.33 8.32
CA LYS A 550 8.18 18.35 8.16
C LYS A 550 9.36 18.76 9.07
N ASN A 551 9.64 17.92 10.05
CA ASN A 551 10.81 18.11 10.91
C ASN A 551 11.99 17.31 10.36
N GLN A 552 13.21 17.70 10.71
CA GLN A 552 14.44 16.95 10.44
C GLN A 552 14.44 15.70 11.33
N GLU A 553 14.07 14.55 10.77
CA GLU A 553 13.87 13.29 11.50
C GLU A 553 14.33 12.10 10.66
N HIS A 554 14.84 11.06 11.30
CA HIS A 554 15.29 9.83 10.67
C HIS A 554 14.70 8.62 11.37
N SER A 555 14.41 7.55 10.65
CA SER A 555 13.91 6.31 11.24
C SER A 555 14.88 5.72 12.26
N GLY A 556 16.20 5.96 12.13
CA GLY A 556 17.18 5.54 13.11
C GLY A 556 17.15 6.34 14.44
N ASP A 557 16.45 7.47 14.50
CA ASP A 557 16.25 8.25 15.71
C ASP A 557 15.15 7.68 16.61
N LEU A 558 14.32 6.78 16.08
CA LEU A 558 13.19 6.21 16.80
C LEU A 558 13.64 5.25 17.89
N VAL A 559 13.00 5.35 19.03
CA VAL A 559 13.15 4.43 20.16
C VAL A 559 11.88 3.59 20.27
N PRO A 560 11.96 2.26 20.10
CA PRO A 560 10.79 1.40 20.25
C PRO A 560 10.18 1.51 21.64
N ARG A 561 8.85 1.50 21.71
CA ARG A 561 8.08 1.49 22.95
C ARG A 561 8.06 0.09 23.57
N ASP A 562 7.90 0.02 24.89
CA ASP A 562 7.71 -1.23 25.65
C ASP A 562 6.27 -1.76 25.56
N PHE A 563 5.68 -1.71 24.36
CA PHE A 563 4.36 -2.26 24.07
C PHE A 563 4.19 -2.49 22.55
N THR A 564 3.11 -3.14 22.18
CA THR A 564 2.66 -3.31 20.80
C THR A 564 1.45 -2.43 20.55
N SER A 565 1.58 -1.42 19.69
CA SER A 565 0.46 -0.63 19.17
C SER A 565 -0.21 -1.38 18.02
N VAL A 566 -1.51 -1.65 18.15
CA VAL A 566 -2.29 -2.45 17.21
C VAL A 566 -3.37 -1.56 16.60
N HIS A 567 -3.43 -1.52 15.27
CA HIS A 567 -4.46 -0.82 14.51
C HIS A 567 -5.35 -1.85 13.80
N ILE A 568 -6.65 -1.77 14.03
CA ILE A 568 -7.68 -2.59 13.39
C ILE A 568 -8.61 -1.64 12.66
N SER A 569 -8.50 -1.59 11.35
CA SER A 569 -9.21 -0.62 10.52
C SER A 569 -10.11 -1.29 9.49
N GLN A 570 -11.24 -0.65 9.18
CA GLN A 570 -12.02 -0.97 8.00
C GLN A 570 -11.19 -0.68 6.75
N ARG A 571 -10.62 0.53 6.70
CA ARG A 571 -9.76 0.97 5.59
C ARG A 571 -8.87 2.15 5.98
N GLN A 572 -7.88 2.36 5.14
CA GLN A 572 -6.96 3.48 5.17
C GLN A 572 -6.93 4.17 3.80
N MET A 573 -6.69 5.48 3.76
CA MET A 573 -6.51 6.22 2.51
C MET A 573 -5.32 5.66 1.72
N GLY A 574 -5.43 5.59 0.40
CA GLY A 574 -4.34 5.20 -0.49
C GLY A 574 -3.09 6.06 -0.33
N LEU A 575 -2.00 5.63 -0.93
CA LEU A 575 -0.69 6.32 -0.85
C LEU A 575 -0.50 7.35 -1.96
N GLY A 576 -1.14 7.13 -3.12
CA GLY A 576 -0.89 7.93 -4.33
C GLY A 576 0.41 7.56 -5.06
N CYS A 577 0.50 7.96 -6.32
CA CYS A 577 1.60 7.56 -7.19
C CYS A 577 2.10 8.66 -8.13
N ILE A 578 1.30 9.67 -8.46
CA ILE A 578 1.62 10.60 -9.54
C ILE A 578 2.84 11.42 -9.17
N ASP A 579 2.73 12.18 -8.08
CA ASP A 579 3.78 13.06 -7.57
C ASP A 579 3.75 13.14 -6.03
N THR A 580 4.67 13.93 -5.45
CA THR A 580 4.75 14.18 -4.00
C THR A 580 4.58 15.68 -3.67
N TRP A 581 3.96 16.47 -4.57
CA TRP A 581 3.79 17.93 -4.40
C TRP A 581 2.37 18.44 -4.66
N GLY A 582 1.36 17.55 -4.69
CA GLY A 582 -0.04 17.96 -4.77
C GLY A 582 -1.02 16.88 -5.14
N SER A 583 -0.60 15.83 -5.81
CA SER A 583 -1.49 14.78 -6.28
C SER A 583 -2.05 13.94 -5.13
N LEU A 584 -3.35 13.73 -5.16
CA LEU A 584 -4.07 12.83 -4.25
C LEU A 584 -4.12 11.40 -4.82
N PRO A 585 -4.34 10.39 -3.98
CA PRO A 585 -4.73 9.07 -4.45
C PRO A 585 -6.00 9.12 -5.32
N ILE A 586 -6.19 8.12 -6.17
CA ILE A 586 -7.41 7.98 -6.97
C ILE A 586 -8.62 7.96 -6.04
N GLU A 587 -9.72 8.60 -6.43
CA GLU A 587 -10.93 8.82 -5.63
C GLU A 587 -11.42 7.56 -4.90
N LYS A 588 -11.44 6.40 -5.54
CA LYS A 588 -11.86 5.13 -4.92
C LYS A 588 -11.01 4.68 -3.72
N TYR A 589 -9.80 5.24 -3.58
CA TYR A 589 -8.89 4.98 -2.46
C TYR A 589 -8.85 6.12 -1.44
N MET A 590 -9.67 7.16 -1.65
CA MET A 590 -9.88 8.22 -0.68
C MET A 590 -10.91 7.80 0.36
N LEU A 591 -10.88 8.45 1.52
CA LEU A 591 -11.92 8.34 2.55
C LEU A 591 -12.60 9.70 2.70
N PRO A 592 -13.60 10.02 1.88
CA PRO A 592 -14.28 11.31 1.94
C PRO A 592 -15.02 11.51 3.27
N TYR A 593 -15.36 12.76 3.58
CA TYR A 593 -16.20 13.11 4.72
C TYR A 593 -17.64 12.62 4.50
N GLN A 594 -17.93 11.42 5.02
CA GLN A 594 -19.21 10.74 4.89
C GLN A 594 -19.45 9.80 6.06
N ASP A 595 -20.62 9.18 6.13
CA ASP A 595 -20.95 8.15 7.11
C ASP A 595 -20.08 6.89 6.90
N TYR A 596 -19.60 6.31 8.01
CA TYR A 596 -18.87 5.04 8.03
C TYR A 596 -19.43 4.14 9.11
N ALA A 597 -19.41 2.83 8.86
CA ALA A 597 -19.74 1.82 9.84
C ALA A 597 -18.72 0.68 9.77
N PHE A 598 -18.20 0.28 10.92
CA PHE A 598 -17.25 -0.81 11.02
C PHE A 598 -17.59 -1.70 12.22
N LYS A 599 -17.54 -3.01 12.02
CA LYS A 599 -17.84 -3.99 13.05
C LYS A 599 -16.81 -5.10 13.06
N PHE A 600 -16.19 -5.34 14.22
CA PHE A 600 -15.21 -6.41 14.37
C PHE A 600 -15.36 -7.08 15.74
N VAL A 601 -14.72 -8.22 15.90
CA VAL A 601 -14.73 -9.02 17.12
C VAL A 601 -13.31 -9.16 17.65
N ILE A 602 -13.16 -9.00 18.96
CA ILE A 602 -11.97 -9.33 19.73
C ILE A 602 -12.22 -10.65 20.44
N ARG A 603 -11.44 -11.67 20.11
CA ARG A 603 -11.54 -13.03 20.67
C ARG A 603 -10.27 -13.39 21.44
N PRO A 604 -10.36 -13.95 22.66
CA PRO A 604 -9.19 -14.44 23.36
C PRO A 604 -8.59 -15.69 22.66
N VAL A 605 -7.27 -15.75 22.56
CA VAL A 605 -6.48 -16.94 22.17
C VAL A 605 -5.80 -17.43 23.44
N ARG A 606 -6.16 -18.66 23.89
CA ARG A 606 -5.72 -19.27 25.16
C ARG A 606 -4.64 -20.30 24.99
#